data_fa279cbfcd384bfdbb810fff718336e8
#
_entry.id   fa279cbfcd384bfdbb810fff718336e8
#
_cell.length_a   1.000
_cell.length_b   1.000
_cell.length_c   1.000
_cell.angle_alpha   90.00
_cell.angle_beta   90.00
_cell.angle_gamma   90.00
#
_symmetry.space_group_name_H-M   'P 1'
#
loop_
_entity.id
_entity.type
_entity.pdbx_description
1 polymer ?
#
loop_
_entity_poly.entity_id
_entity_poly.type
_entity_poly.pdbx_seq_one_letter_code
_entity_poly.pdbx_strand_id
1 'polypeptide(L)'
;MAEAAETQVKTAAAKSKDPGGAVWGTGRRKSSVARVRVLKGKGNITVNRRPYGDYFPILQDRAKVEETLVLLGARETVDVHVNVAGGGSTGQAGAIAMGLARAMRKYDATHEEKLRTSGLLTRDSRMKERKKYGRRGARRGFQFSKR
;
A
#
# COMPACT_ATOMS: atom_id res chain seq x y z
N MET A 1 36.08 -6.34 -7.95
CA MET A 1 35.20 -6.23 -6.76
C MET A 1 33.82 -5.65 -7.04
N ALA A 2 33.64 -4.72 -7.99
CA ALA A 2 32.33 -4.17 -8.37
C ALA A 2 31.39 -5.18 -9.05
N GLU A 3 31.91 -6.05 -9.89
CA GLU A 3 31.16 -7.05 -10.66
C GLU A 3 30.53 -8.16 -9.79
N ALA A 4 31.19 -8.52 -8.68
CA ALA A 4 30.65 -9.47 -7.70
C ALA A 4 29.48 -8.91 -6.88
N ALA A 5 29.46 -7.58 -6.62
CA ALA A 5 28.38 -6.90 -5.93
C ALA A 5 27.10 -6.77 -6.80
N GLU A 6 27.25 -6.50 -8.10
CA GLU A 6 26.12 -6.47 -9.05
C GLU A 6 25.48 -7.85 -9.23
N THR A 7 26.28 -8.91 -9.23
CA THR A 7 25.78 -10.28 -9.35
C THR A 7 24.97 -10.70 -8.12
N GLN A 8 25.38 -10.28 -6.91
CA GLN A 8 24.64 -10.57 -5.68
C GLN A 8 23.30 -9.82 -5.60
N VAL A 9 23.22 -8.58 -6.09
CA VAL A 9 21.96 -7.81 -6.12
C VAL A 9 20.96 -8.43 -7.09
N LYS A 10 21.41 -8.90 -8.25
CA LYS A 10 20.55 -9.61 -9.21
C LYS A 10 20.02 -10.95 -8.69
N THR A 11 20.82 -11.70 -7.95
CA THR A 11 20.38 -12.99 -7.37
C THR A 11 19.41 -12.83 -6.21
N ALA A 12 19.50 -11.76 -5.42
CA ALA A 12 18.52 -11.47 -4.35
C ALA A 12 17.13 -11.06 -4.89
N ALA A 13 17.07 -10.35 -6.02
CA ALA A 13 15.82 -9.99 -6.69
C ALA A 13 15.07 -11.18 -7.32
N ALA A 14 15.78 -12.24 -7.70
CA ALA A 14 15.20 -13.43 -8.33
C ALA A 14 14.42 -14.35 -7.36
N LYS A 15 14.66 -14.26 -6.05
CA LYS A 15 14.05 -15.14 -5.02
C LYS A 15 12.60 -14.84 -4.64
N SER A 16 11.99 -13.79 -5.16
CA SER A 16 10.64 -13.37 -4.77
C SER A 16 9.59 -13.38 -5.89
N LYS A 17 9.89 -14.02 -7.03
CA LYS A 17 8.93 -14.21 -8.12
C LYS A 17 8.29 -15.59 -8.01
N ASP A 18 6.96 -15.62 -7.95
CA ASP A 18 6.21 -16.89 -8.12
C ASP A 18 6.47 -17.47 -9.52
N PRO A 19 6.22 -18.80 -9.72
CA PRO A 19 6.38 -19.45 -11.04
C PRO A 19 5.62 -18.76 -12.19
N GLY A 20 4.60 -17.94 -11.88
CA GLY A 20 3.85 -17.11 -12.84
C GLY A 20 4.40 -15.70 -13.05
N GLY A 21 5.63 -15.38 -12.61
CA GLY A 21 6.23 -14.04 -12.79
C GLY A 21 5.60 -12.93 -11.93
N ALA A 22 4.70 -13.26 -11.02
CA ALA A 22 4.04 -12.31 -10.13
C ALA A 22 4.98 -11.83 -9.02
N VAL A 23 4.89 -10.55 -8.68
CA VAL A 23 5.66 -9.94 -7.59
C VAL A 23 4.74 -9.55 -6.45
N TRP A 24 5.10 -9.94 -5.23
CA TRP A 24 4.28 -9.71 -4.05
C TRP A 24 4.79 -8.58 -3.17
N GLY A 25 3.84 -7.74 -2.70
CA GLY A 25 4.08 -6.73 -1.68
C GLY A 25 2.99 -6.76 -0.62
N THR A 26 3.36 -6.53 0.63
CA THR A 26 2.42 -6.42 1.75
C THR A 26 2.46 -5.02 2.31
N GLY A 27 1.28 -4.40 2.44
CA GLY A 27 1.12 -3.10 3.05
C GLY A 27 0.18 -3.16 4.26
N ARG A 28 0.39 -2.23 5.20
CA ARG A 28 -0.41 -2.10 6.42
C ARG A 28 -0.66 -0.64 6.76
N ARG A 29 -1.90 -0.30 7.11
CA ARG A 29 -2.26 1.01 7.65
C ARG A 29 -3.39 0.89 8.65
N LYS A 30 -3.26 1.52 9.81
CA LYS A 30 -4.19 1.31 10.96
C LYS A 30 -4.35 -0.18 11.22
N SER A 31 -5.58 -0.71 11.21
CA SER A 31 -5.90 -2.14 11.33
C SER A 31 -6.02 -2.87 9.97
N SER A 32 -5.83 -2.15 8.84
CA SER A 32 -5.94 -2.75 7.51
C SER A 32 -4.64 -3.43 7.08
N VAL A 33 -4.78 -4.58 6.43
CA VAL A 33 -3.69 -5.35 5.84
C VAL A 33 -4.02 -5.62 4.37
N ALA A 34 -3.12 -5.26 3.46
CA ALA A 34 -3.23 -5.52 2.03
C ALA A 34 -2.11 -6.44 1.56
N ARG A 35 -2.46 -7.47 0.80
CA ARG A 35 -1.55 -8.33 0.05
C ARG A 35 -1.72 -8.01 -1.43
N VAL A 36 -0.70 -7.43 -2.01
CA VAL A 36 -0.72 -6.95 -3.40
C VAL A 36 0.12 -7.87 -4.26
N ARG A 37 -0.44 -8.29 -5.38
CA ARG A 37 0.22 -9.06 -6.42
C ARG A 37 0.28 -8.24 -7.69
N VAL A 38 1.46 -8.03 -8.23
CA VAL A 38 1.71 -7.27 -9.46
C VAL A 38 2.18 -8.21 -10.55
N LEU A 39 1.56 -8.10 -11.73
CA LEU A 39 1.88 -8.84 -12.94
C LEU A 39 2.12 -7.84 -14.08
N LYS A 40 2.83 -8.23 -15.12
CA LYS A 40 2.86 -7.47 -16.36
C LYS A 40 1.47 -7.56 -17.03
N GLY A 41 0.89 -6.42 -17.41
CA GLY A 41 -0.47 -6.40 -17.91
C GLY A 41 -0.86 -5.10 -18.62
N LYS A 42 -2.14 -4.75 -18.56
CA LYS A 42 -2.78 -3.64 -19.26
C LYS A 42 -3.30 -2.54 -18.34
N GLY A 43 -2.97 -2.57 -17.06
CA GLY A 43 -3.42 -1.57 -16.09
C GLY A 43 -4.70 -1.92 -15.33
N ASN A 44 -5.09 -3.18 -15.28
CA ASN A 44 -6.27 -3.60 -14.53
C ASN A 44 -5.98 -3.68 -13.03
N ILE A 45 -6.80 -3.00 -12.22
CA ILE A 45 -6.71 -3.07 -10.75
C ILE A 45 -7.95 -3.76 -10.19
N THR A 46 -7.75 -4.86 -9.51
CA THR A 46 -8.82 -5.61 -8.84
C THR A 46 -8.55 -5.70 -7.33
N VAL A 47 -9.59 -5.44 -6.53
CA VAL A 47 -9.54 -5.49 -5.07
C VAL A 47 -10.61 -6.47 -4.59
N ASN A 48 -10.19 -7.51 -3.88
CA ASN A 48 -11.09 -8.56 -3.41
C ASN A 48 -12.01 -9.10 -4.53
N ARG A 49 -11.46 -9.37 -5.72
CA ARG A 49 -12.16 -9.85 -6.92
C ARG A 49 -13.16 -8.86 -7.55
N ARG A 50 -13.17 -7.58 -7.12
CA ARG A 50 -14.00 -6.51 -7.70
C ARG A 50 -13.11 -5.45 -8.35
N PRO A 51 -13.58 -4.73 -9.38
CA PRO A 51 -12.86 -3.56 -9.89
C PRO A 51 -12.64 -2.54 -8.76
N TYR A 52 -11.49 -1.88 -8.72
CA TYR A 52 -11.16 -0.94 -7.65
C TYR A 52 -12.12 0.26 -7.60
N GLY A 53 -12.68 0.66 -8.75
CA GLY A 53 -13.68 1.71 -8.85
C GLY A 53 -14.98 1.40 -8.12
N ASP A 54 -15.44 0.15 -8.15
CA ASP A 54 -16.65 -0.29 -7.45
C ASP A 54 -16.36 -0.54 -5.96
N TYR A 55 -15.14 -0.93 -5.65
CA TYR A 55 -14.73 -1.20 -4.27
C TYR A 55 -14.55 0.09 -3.46
N PHE A 56 -13.99 1.15 -4.07
CA PHE A 56 -13.79 2.46 -3.45
C PHE A 56 -14.72 3.50 -4.07
N PRO A 57 -15.87 3.83 -3.44
CA PRO A 57 -16.78 4.85 -3.96
C PRO A 57 -16.19 6.27 -3.88
N ILE A 58 -15.30 6.52 -2.91
CA ILE A 58 -14.69 7.83 -2.64
C ILE A 58 -13.50 8.07 -3.58
N LEU A 59 -13.53 9.17 -4.32
CA LEU A 59 -12.46 9.54 -5.27
C LEU A 59 -11.08 9.68 -4.61
N GLN A 60 -11.01 10.19 -3.38
CA GLN A 60 -9.75 10.32 -2.63
C GLN A 60 -9.11 8.96 -2.36
N ASP A 61 -9.91 7.94 -2.02
CA ASP A 61 -9.42 6.59 -1.78
C ASP A 61 -8.91 5.94 -3.10
N ARG A 62 -9.59 6.21 -4.23
CA ARG A 62 -9.14 5.77 -5.56
C ARG A 62 -7.81 6.41 -5.93
N ALA A 63 -7.71 7.73 -5.80
CA ALA A 63 -6.48 8.48 -6.07
C ALA A 63 -5.31 7.95 -5.23
N LYS A 64 -5.57 7.59 -3.95
CA LYS A 64 -4.55 7.02 -3.07
C LYS A 64 -4.07 5.64 -3.54
N VAL A 65 -4.93 4.81 -4.09
CA VAL A 65 -4.55 3.50 -4.68
C VAL A 65 -3.69 3.69 -5.93
N GLU A 66 -4.05 4.64 -6.78
CA GLU A 66 -3.33 4.92 -8.02
C GLU A 66 -2.02 5.69 -7.83
N GLU A 67 -1.88 6.44 -6.74
CA GLU A 67 -0.74 7.33 -6.45
C GLU A 67 0.61 6.69 -6.78
N THR A 68 0.82 5.44 -6.35
CA THR A 68 2.07 4.71 -6.60
C THR A 68 2.31 4.45 -8.09
N LEU A 69 1.29 4.08 -8.85
CA LEU A 69 1.40 3.78 -10.28
C LEU A 69 1.59 5.04 -11.11
N VAL A 70 0.90 6.11 -10.75
CA VAL A 70 1.03 7.43 -11.40
C VAL A 70 2.43 7.99 -11.17
N LEU A 71 2.94 7.93 -9.94
CA LEU A 71 4.31 8.37 -9.61
C LEU A 71 5.38 7.66 -10.44
N LEU A 72 5.17 6.37 -10.74
CA LEU A 72 6.11 5.55 -11.49
C LEU A 72 5.86 5.55 -13.00
N GLY A 73 4.75 6.13 -13.48
CA GLY A 73 4.33 6.05 -14.87
C GLY A 73 3.98 4.64 -15.34
N ALA A 74 3.65 3.74 -14.40
CA ALA A 74 3.44 2.32 -14.68
C ALA A 74 1.95 1.92 -14.71
N ARG A 75 1.02 2.90 -14.85
CA ARG A 75 -0.43 2.67 -14.75
C ARG A 75 -0.96 1.70 -15.80
N GLU A 76 -0.40 1.71 -17.00
CA GLU A 76 -0.85 0.91 -18.15
C GLU A 76 0.00 -0.34 -18.40
N THR A 77 1.08 -0.51 -17.66
CA THR A 77 2.05 -1.59 -17.90
C THR A 77 1.91 -2.79 -16.98
N VAL A 78 1.15 -2.63 -15.87
CA VAL A 78 1.01 -3.66 -14.84
C VAL A 78 -0.43 -3.90 -14.45
N ASP A 79 -0.79 -5.17 -14.25
CA ASP A 79 -2.04 -5.58 -13.62
C ASP A 79 -1.82 -5.79 -12.13
N VAL A 80 -2.77 -5.34 -11.32
CA VAL A 80 -2.68 -5.36 -9.85
C VAL A 80 -3.85 -6.14 -9.26
N HIS A 81 -3.55 -7.21 -8.56
CA HIS A 81 -4.52 -7.97 -7.80
C HIS A 81 -4.28 -7.79 -6.31
N VAL A 82 -5.30 -7.37 -5.59
CA VAL A 82 -5.21 -7.05 -4.16
C VAL A 82 -6.20 -7.88 -3.35
N ASN A 83 -5.69 -8.50 -2.30
CA ASN A 83 -6.50 -9.02 -1.21
C ASN A 83 -6.30 -8.12 0.01
N VAL A 84 -7.37 -7.44 0.45
CA VAL A 84 -7.33 -6.52 1.58
C VAL A 84 -8.37 -6.93 2.63
N ALA A 85 -8.01 -6.82 3.90
CA ALA A 85 -8.86 -7.10 5.04
C ALA A 85 -8.63 -6.14 6.19
N GLY A 86 -9.66 -5.97 7.03
CA GLY A 86 -9.65 -5.14 8.22
C GLY A 86 -9.75 -3.62 7.94
N GLY A 87 -10.06 -2.88 8.98
CA GLY A 87 -10.17 -1.42 8.94
C GLY A 87 -11.30 -0.86 8.06
N GLY A 88 -11.19 0.40 7.71
CA GLY A 88 -12.12 1.11 6.82
C GLY A 88 -11.48 1.42 5.45
N SER A 89 -12.28 1.96 4.51
CA SER A 89 -11.88 2.23 3.11
C SER A 89 -10.58 3.02 3.01
N THR A 90 -10.46 4.14 3.71
CA THR A 90 -9.26 4.99 3.70
C THR A 90 -8.02 4.27 4.27
N GLY A 91 -8.21 3.41 5.30
CA GLY A 91 -7.13 2.58 5.85
C GLY A 91 -6.68 1.53 4.84
N GLN A 92 -7.63 0.91 4.15
CA GLN A 92 -7.39 -0.08 3.12
C GLN A 92 -6.67 0.53 1.90
N ALA A 93 -7.13 1.69 1.42
CA ALA A 93 -6.48 2.41 0.31
C ALA A 93 -5.00 2.72 0.63
N GLY A 94 -4.72 3.24 1.84
CA GLY A 94 -3.34 3.49 2.26
C GLY A 94 -2.50 2.22 2.45
N ALA A 95 -3.11 1.11 2.89
CA ALA A 95 -2.43 -0.18 2.95
C ALA A 95 -2.10 -0.72 1.54
N ILE A 96 -3.01 -0.55 0.58
CA ILE A 96 -2.80 -0.94 -0.81
C ILE A 96 -1.66 -0.12 -1.42
N ALA A 97 -1.65 1.21 -1.27
CA ALA A 97 -0.60 2.07 -1.79
C ALA A 97 0.80 1.63 -1.30
N MET A 98 0.95 1.38 0.00
CA MET A 98 2.21 0.89 0.56
C MET A 98 2.58 -0.52 0.06
N GLY A 99 1.60 -1.43 -0.03
CA GLY A 99 1.82 -2.79 -0.53
C GLY A 99 2.26 -2.78 -1.99
N LEU A 100 1.64 -1.91 -2.80
CA LEU A 100 1.96 -1.71 -4.20
C LEU A 100 3.37 -1.11 -4.37
N ALA A 101 3.73 -0.09 -3.58
CA ALA A 101 5.07 0.48 -3.59
C ALA A 101 6.16 -0.58 -3.30
N ARG A 102 5.91 -1.46 -2.32
CA ARG A 102 6.81 -2.56 -1.99
C ARG A 102 6.90 -3.63 -3.08
N ALA A 103 5.81 -3.91 -3.78
CA ALA A 103 5.78 -4.82 -4.92
C ALA A 103 6.55 -4.21 -6.11
N MET A 104 6.29 -2.93 -6.43
CA MET A 104 6.96 -2.22 -7.54
C MET A 104 8.48 -2.09 -7.33
N ARG A 105 8.94 -1.87 -6.08
CA ARG A 105 10.36 -1.90 -5.75
C ARG A 105 11.02 -3.25 -6.07
N LYS A 106 10.30 -4.36 -5.84
CA LYS A 106 10.80 -5.70 -6.17
C LYS A 106 10.68 -6.03 -7.66
N TYR A 107 9.69 -5.41 -8.33
CA TYR A 107 9.46 -5.57 -9.76
C TYR A 107 10.60 -4.94 -10.56
N ASP A 108 10.98 -3.71 -10.20
CA ASP A 108 12.07 -2.97 -10.79
C ASP A 108 12.81 -2.13 -9.71
N ALA A 109 14.11 -2.39 -9.56
CA ALA A 109 14.95 -1.71 -8.58
C ALA A 109 15.13 -0.21 -8.87
N THR A 110 14.97 0.23 -10.13
CA THR A 110 15.08 1.65 -10.52
C THR A 110 14.01 2.54 -9.87
N HIS A 111 12.90 1.93 -9.43
CA HIS A 111 11.81 2.64 -8.75
C HIS A 111 12.08 2.96 -7.28
N GLU A 112 13.13 2.37 -6.67
CA GLU A 112 13.38 2.48 -5.23
C GLU A 112 13.58 3.92 -4.78
N GLU A 113 14.38 4.71 -5.50
CA GLU A 113 14.69 6.09 -5.12
C GLU A 113 13.45 6.99 -5.13
N LYS A 114 12.64 6.92 -6.20
CA LYS A 114 11.38 7.66 -6.32
C LYS A 114 10.39 7.30 -5.21
N LEU A 115 10.26 6.00 -4.90
CA LEU A 115 9.38 5.50 -3.87
C LEU A 115 9.85 5.85 -2.45
N ARG A 116 11.16 5.96 -2.22
CA ARG A 116 11.74 6.39 -0.95
C ARG A 116 11.48 7.88 -0.73
N THR A 117 11.74 8.71 -1.73
CA THR A 117 11.51 10.17 -1.66
C THR A 117 10.03 10.51 -1.43
N SER A 118 9.10 9.79 -2.04
CA SER A 118 7.66 9.97 -1.84
C SER A 118 7.14 9.47 -0.48
N GLY A 119 7.95 8.74 0.30
CA GLY A 119 7.56 8.19 1.60
C GLY A 119 6.60 6.98 1.54
N LEU A 120 6.27 6.46 0.35
CA LEU A 120 5.31 5.37 0.16
C LEU A 120 5.80 4.01 0.70
N LEU A 121 7.11 3.85 0.93
CA LEU A 121 7.69 2.63 1.53
C LEU A 121 7.56 2.59 3.05
N THR A 122 7.35 3.74 3.69
CA THR A 122 7.31 3.88 5.15
C THR A 122 5.91 3.66 5.68
N ARG A 123 5.77 2.86 6.72
CA ARG A 123 4.47 2.66 7.37
C ARG A 123 4.11 3.86 8.24
N ASP A 124 2.93 4.44 8.02
CA ASP A 124 2.32 5.39 8.95
C ASP A 124 1.86 4.64 10.21
N SER A 125 2.48 4.93 11.35
CA SER A 125 2.22 4.26 12.63
C SER A 125 0.98 4.78 13.36
N ARG A 126 0.38 5.90 12.91
CA ARG A 126 -0.78 6.52 13.57
C ARG A 126 -1.97 5.56 13.63
N MET A 127 -2.45 5.31 14.84
CA MET A 127 -3.62 4.50 15.13
C MET A 127 -4.72 5.35 15.77
N LYS A 128 -5.96 4.84 15.81
CA LYS A 128 -7.03 5.49 16.54
C LYS A 128 -6.70 5.47 18.04
N GLU A 129 -6.71 6.64 18.68
CA GLU A 129 -6.48 6.76 20.12
C GLU A 129 -7.66 6.12 20.87
N ARG A 130 -7.36 5.33 21.90
CA ARG A 130 -8.38 4.67 22.70
C ARG A 130 -9.19 5.66 23.54
N LYS A 131 -10.43 5.36 23.82
CA LYS A 131 -11.25 6.06 24.82
C LYS A 131 -10.57 5.96 26.19
N LYS A 132 -10.59 7.04 26.98
CA LYS A 132 -10.07 7.08 28.35
C LYS A 132 -11.20 7.16 29.36
N TYR A 133 -10.96 6.65 30.55
CA TYR A 133 -11.91 6.77 31.66
C TYR A 133 -12.14 8.26 31.98
N GLY A 134 -13.31 8.62 32.50
CA GLY A 134 -13.68 10.00 32.82
C GLY A 134 -13.84 10.92 31.58
N ARG A 135 -13.83 10.39 30.35
CA ARG A 135 -14.01 11.16 29.11
C ARG A 135 -15.02 10.50 28.18
N ARG A 136 -15.69 11.29 27.35
CA ARG A 136 -16.63 10.79 26.32
C ARG A 136 -15.93 10.12 25.14
N GLY A 137 -14.68 10.51 24.85
CA GLY A 137 -13.85 9.96 23.78
C GLY A 137 -12.38 9.85 24.22
N ALA A 138 -11.47 9.85 23.26
CA ALA A 138 -10.05 9.83 23.58
C ALA A 138 -9.59 11.10 24.31
N ARG A 139 -10.06 12.26 23.85
CA ARG A 139 -9.75 13.59 24.40
C ARG A 139 -10.97 14.40 24.78
N ARG A 140 -12.16 14.07 24.26
CA ARG A 140 -13.40 14.78 24.49
C ARG A 140 -13.83 14.61 25.95
N GLY A 141 -13.87 15.73 26.71
CA GLY A 141 -14.35 15.78 28.07
C GLY A 141 -15.88 15.81 28.17
N PHE A 142 -16.41 15.75 29.39
CA PHE A 142 -17.81 16.09 29.67
C PHE A 142 -17.95 17.62 29.75
N GLN A 143 -19.14 18.12 29.44
CA GLN A 143 -19.43 19.52 29.60
C GLN A 143 -19.49 19.86 31.09
N PHE A 144 -18.76 20.89 31.47
CA PHE A 144 -18.81 21.39 32.83
C PHE A 144 -20.04 22.28 33.00
N SER A 145 -20.91 21.96 33.96
CA SER A 145 -22.05 22.80 34.32
C SER A 145 -21.72 23.54 35.61
N LYS A 146 -21.60 24.87 35.52
CA LYS A 146 -21.53 25.68 36.72
C LYS A 146 -22.96 25.85 37.26
N ARG A 147 -23.23 25.32 38.41
CA ARG A 147 -24.32 25.69 39.29
C ARG A 147 -23.75 25.93 40.67
#